data_7b5cefccc8aeb68d18384620d004c314
#
_entry.id   7b5cefccc8aeb68d18384620d004c314
#
_cell.length_a   1.000
_cell.length_b   1.000
_cell.length_c   1.000
_cell.angle_alpha   90.00
_cell.angle_beta   90.00
_cell.angle_gamma   90.00
#
_symmetry.space_group_name_H-M   'P 1'
#
loop_
_entity.id
_entity.type
_entity.pdbx_description
1 polymer ?
#
loop_
_entity_poly.entity_id
_entity_poly.type
_entity_poly.pdbx_seq_one_letter_code
_entity_poly.pdbx_strand_id
1 'polypeptide(L)'
;QRISVLDDRIGALEAQVGSVSERLAVLQQDLALRQKRLVDLSRLYALQTRRLNALKRHYTHAIQTLNSRLVSIYESGTPTTLDFVLGASSIDDMLESLHFMTLVGKEDRRIVAEVKRSKVAMQASRLETRAIREKVIGDKRALAARAAQVSEARNVLLGARNDLAGSKQR
;
A
#
# COMPACT_ATOMS: atom_id res chain seq x y z
N GLN A 1 55.47 -12.65 29.58
CA GLN A 1 54.37 -13.53 29.16
C GLN A 1 52.98 -12.94 29.46
N ARG A 2 52.67 -12.38 30.64
CA ARG A 2 51.32 -11.80 30.95
C ARG A 2 51.04 -10.53 30.10
N ILE A 3 52.04 -9.68 29.90
CA ILE A 3 51.91 -8.43 29.12
C ILE A 3 51.58 -8.77 27.66
N SER A 4 52.30 -9.72 27.05
CA SER A 4 52.07 -10.11 25.64
C SER A 4 50.65 -10.69 25.44
N VAL A 5 50.16 -11.47 26.37
CA VAL A 5 48.78 -12.02 26.30
C VAL A 5 47.71 -10.93 26.44
N LEU A 6 47.97 -9.90 27.26
CA LEU A 6 47.08 -8.76 27.40
C LEU A 6 47.08 -7.89 26.14
N ASP A 7 48.25 -7.65 25.53
CA ASP A 7 48.38 -6.89 24.29
C ASP A 7 47.68 -7.57 23.11
N ASP A 8 47.81 -8.90 22.97
CA ASP A 8 47.10 -9.69 21.98
C ASP A 8 45.59 -9.61 22.16
N ARG A 9 45.12 -9.67 23.42
CA ARG A 9 43.68 -9.58 23.76
C ARG A 9 43.13 -8.17 23.46
N ILE A 10 43.90 -7.11 23.77
CA ILE A 10 43.50 -5.73 23.47
C ILE A 10 43.43 -5.55 21.95
N GLY A 11 44.40 -6.03 21.18
CA GLY A 11 44.38 -5.97 19.72
C GLY A 11 43.17 -6.69 19.12
N ALA A 12 42.82 -7.89 19.63
CA ALA A 12 41.63 -8.61 19.19
C ALA A 12 40.32 -7.86 19.50
N LEU A 13 40.21 -7.26 20.68
CA LEU A 13 39.05 -6.45 21.06
C LEU A 13 38.95 -5.16 20.24
N GLU A 14 40.04 -4.51 19.94
CA GLU A 14 40.04 -3.32 19.07
C GLU A 14 39.58 -3.67 17.65
N ALA A 15 40.05 -4.76 17.07
CA ALA A 15 39.58 -5.27 15.77
C ALA A 15 38.08 -5.60 15.80
N GLN A 16 37.60 -6.23 16.88
CA GLN A 16 36.17 -6.52 17.06
C GLN A 16 35.33 -5.24 17.16
N VAL A 17 35.76 -4.25 17.94
CA VAL A 17 35.10 -2.94 18.05
C VAL A 17 35.05 -2.25 16.67
N GLY A 18 36.13 -2.29 15.90
CA GLY A 18 36.22 -1.75 14.56
C GLY A 18 35.16 -2.40 13.63
N SER A 19 35.21 -3.71 13.52
CA SER A 19 34.30 -4.47 12.63
C SER A 19 32.81 -4.29 12.99
N VAL A 20 32.47 -4.30 14.29
CA VAL A 20 31.10 -4.07 14.74
C VAL A 20 30.65 -2.63 14.49
N SER A 21 31.56 -1.65 14.62
CA SER A 21 31.29 -0.24 14.34
C SER A 21 30.97 -0.02 12.86
N GLU A 22 31.75 -0.60 11.94
CA GLU A 22 31.51 -0.55 10.50
C GLU A 22 30.16 -1.19 10.14
N ARG A 23 29.90 -2.37 10.66
CA ARG A 23 28.62 -3.07 10.47
C ARG A 23 27.44 -2.24 10.97
N LEU A 24 27.58 -1.59 12.12
CA LEU A 24 26.55 -0.73 12.69
C LEU A 24 26.28 0.47 11.78
N ALA A 25 27.33 1.11 11.22
CA ALA A 25 27.18 2.24 10.30
C ALA A 25 26.39 1.84 9.05
N VAL A 26 26.70 0.69 8.42
CA VAL A 26 25.97 0.16 7.27
C VAL A 26 24.49 -0.13 7.61
N LEU A 27 24.24 -0.73 8.77
CA LEU A 27 22.87 -1.03 9.22
C LEU A 27 22.06 0.24 9.48
N GLN A 28 22.69 1.28 10.03
CA GLN A 28 22.04 2.59 10.27
C GLN A 28 21.70 3.28 8.96
N GLN A 29 22.61 3.25 7.98
CA GLN A 29 22.34 3.81 6.65
C GLN A 29 21.17 3.08 5.96
N ASP A 30 21.17 1.73 5.96
CA ASP A 30 20.05 0.96 5.39
C ASP A 30 18.72 1.25 6.11
N LEU A 31 18.75 1.40 7.43
CA LEU A 31 17.57 1.77 8.22
C LEU A 31 17.03 3.13 7.79
N ALA A 32 17.89 4.15 7.62
CA ALA A 32 17.49 5.48 7.18
C ALA A 32 16.87 5.47 5.78
N LEU A 33 17.45 4.72 4.83
CA LEU A 33 16.92 4.56 3.48
C LEU A 33 15.53 3.88 3.50
N ARG A 34 15.36 2.85 4.33
CA ARG A 34 14.07 2.15 4.48
C ARG A 34 13.01 3.05 5.12
N GLN A 35 13.38 3.86 6.09
CA GLN A 35 12.48 4.86 6.69
C GLN A 35 11.98 5.85 5.64
N LYS A 36 12.88 6.40 4.82
CA LYS A 36 12.51 7.30 3.72
C LYS A 36 11.56 6.63 2.74
N ARG A 37 11.89 5.42 2.29
CA ARG A 37 11.02 4.64 1.39
C ARG A 37 9.63 4.40 1.98
N LEU A 38 9.54 4.07 3.27
CA LEU A 38 8.25 3.87 3.94
C LEU A 38 7.42 5.15 3.98
N VAL A 39 8.04 6.32 4.19
CA VAL A 39 7.35 7.62 4.14
C VAL A 39 6.78 7.86 2.74
N ASP A 40 7.58 7.63 1.69
CA ASP A 40 7.15 7.84 0.30
C ASP A 40 6.01 6.89 -0.09
N LEU A 41 6.11 5.61 0.28
CA LEU A 41 5.02 4.63 0.06
C LEU A 41 3.76 4.99 0.85
N SER A 42 3.89 5.50 2.05
CA SER A 42 2.74 5.93 2.87
C SER A 42 2.03 7.14 2.25
N ARG A 43 2.78 8.09 1.69
CA ARG A 43 2.23 9.21 0.92
C ARG A 43 1.49 8.72 -0.32
N LEU A 44 2.11 7.82 -1.07
CA LEU A 44 1.49 7.22 -2.26
C LEU A 44 0.20 6.48 -1.90
N TYR A 45 0.21 5.70 -0.82
CA TYR A 45 -0.99 5.03 -0.32
C TYR A 45 -2.12 6.02 0.03
N ALA A 46 -1.80 7.12 0.70
CA ALA A 46 -2.77 8.15 1.03
C ALA A 46 -3.38 8.80 -0.22
N LEU A 47 -2.56 9.11 -1.23
CA LEU A 47 -3.02 9.67 -2.51
C LEU A 47 -3.93 8.69 -3.26
N GLN A 48 -3.54 7.42 -3.36
CA GLN A 48 -4.34 6.38 -4.02
C GLN A 48 -5.65 6.12 -3.28
N THR A 49 -5.64 6.17 -1.95
CA THR A 49 -6.87 6.04 -1.14
C THR A 49 -7.84 7.20 -1.42
N ARG A 50 -7.34 8.44 -1.52
CA ARG A 50 -8.16 9.61 -1.89
C ARG A 50 -8.75 9.45 -3.29
N ARG A 51 -7.93 9.01 -4.26
CA ARG A 51 -8.38 8.73 -5.64
C ARG A 51 -9.47 7.66 -5.66
N LEU A 52 -9.27 6.55 -4.97
CA LEU A 52 -10.25 5.49 -4.86
C LEU A 52 -11.58 5.99 -4.28
N ASN A 53 -11.53 6.80 -3.21
CA ASN A 53 -12.73 7.36 -2.60
C ASN A 53 -13.46 8.34 -3.54
N ALA A 54 -12.74 9.12 -4.33
CA ALA A 54 -13.32 9.98 -5.36
C ALA A 54 -14.02 9.14 -6.46
N LEU A 55 -13.36 8.09 -6.95
CA LEU A 55 -13.93 7.19 -7.94
C LEU A 55 -15.16 6.42 -7.41
N LYS A 56 -15.16 6.02 -6.13
CA LYS A 56 -16.33 5.42 -5.49
C LYS A 56 -17.52 6.38 -5.49
N ARG A 57 -17.32 7.64 -5.10
CA ARG A 57 -18.38 8.66 -5.12
C ARG A 57 -18.91 8.88 -6.53
N HIS A 58 -18.00 8.97 -7.51
CA HIS A 58 -18.37 9.14 -8.91
C HIS A 58 -19.20 7.96 -9.44
N TYR A 59 -18.79 6.74 -9.14
CA TYR A 59 -19.55 5.54 -9.48
C TYR A 59 -20.94 5.53 -8.82
N THR A 60 -21.02 5.85 -7.52
CA THR A 60 -22.30 5.93 -6.83
C THR A 60 -23.24 6.96 -7.47
N HIS A 61 -22.72 8.13 -7.84
CA HIS A 61 -23.50 9.16 -8.52
C HIS A 61 -23.97 8.68 -9.90
N ALA A 62 -23.10 8.00 -10.67
CA ALA A 62 -23.49 7.46 -11.98
C ALA A 62 -24.62 6.40 -11.85
N ILE A 63 -24.57 5.54 -10.82
CA ILE A 63 -25.65 4.59 -10.50
C ILE A 63 -26.95 5.32 -10.12
N GLN A 64 -26.87 6.36 -9.30
CA GLN A 64 -28.06 7.15 -8.95
C GLN A 64 -28.71 7.80 -10.18
N THR A 65 -27.90 8.36 -11.06
CA THR A 65 -28.38 8.94 -12.33
C THR A 65 -29.06 7.88 -13.20
N LEU A 66 -28.47 6.69 -13.31
CA LEU A 66 -29.07 5.58 -14.04
C LEU A 66 -30.43 5.15 -13.44
N ASN A 67 -30.46 4.99 -12.11
CA ASN A 67 -31.70 4.62 -11.40
C ASN A 67 -32.81 5.67 -11.60
N SER A 68 -32.50 6.97 -11.47
CA SER A 68 -33.47 8.04 -11.70
C SER A 68 -34.00 8.01 -13.14
N ARG A 69 -33.14 7.70 -14.10
CA ARG A 69 -33.56 7.58 -15.50
C ARG A 69 -34.47 6.38 -15.72
N LEU A 70 -34.18 5.22 -15.11
CA LEU A 70 -35.03 4.03 -15.18
C LEU A 70 -36.42 4.28 -14.60
N VAL A 71 -36.49 4.98 -13.45
CA VAL A 71 -37.76 5.40 -12.84
C VAL A 71 -38.55 6.29 -13.79
N SER A 72 -37.89 7.32 -14.38
CA SER A 72 -38.54 8.21 -15.36
C SER A 72 -39.07 7.49 -16.60
N ILE A 73 -38.33 6.49 -17.11
CA ILE A 73 -38.79 5.67 -18.24
C ILE A 73 -39.99 4.83 -17.81
N TYR A 74 -39.99 4.27 -16.59
CA TYR A 74 -41.11 3.53 -16.03
C TYR A 74 -42.39 4.37 -15.91
N GLU A 75 -42.28 5.55 -15.36
CA GLU A 75 -43.41 6.48 -15.18
C GLU A 75 -43.96 7.01 -16.52
N SER A 76 -43.14 7.06 -17.57
CA SER A 76 -43.56 7.48 -18.92
C SER A 76 -44.37 6.45 -19.72
N GLY A 77 -44.61 5.26 -19.17
CA GLY A 77 -45.58 4.29 -19.69
C GLY A 77 -45.14 3.49 -20.92
N THR A 78 -43.87 3.20 -21.09
CA THR A 78 -43.35 2.27 -22.11
C THR A 78 -43.01 0.91 -21.45
N PRO A 79 -44.05 0.03 -21.25
CA PRO A 79 -43.92 -1.12 -20.34
C PRO A 79 -43.01 -2.25 -20.83
N THR A 80 -42.86 -2.44 -22.13
CA THR A 80 -42.25 -3.63 -22.73
C THR A 80 -40.74 -3.72 -22.55
N THR A 81 -40.10 -2.62 -22.25
CA THR A 81 -38.61 -2.53 -22.13
C THR A 81 -38.14 -2.69 -20.70
N LEU A 82 -39.00 -2.44 -19.74
CA LEU A 82 -38.64 -2.40 -18.32
C LEU A 82 -38.68 -3.73 -17.60
N ASP A 83 -39.57 -4.62 -18.02
CA ASP A 83 -39.66 -5.97 -17.42
C ASP A 83 -38.34 -6.73 -17.57
N PHE A 84 -37.58 -6.49 -18.66
CA PHE A 84 -36.26 -7.07 -18.88
C PHE A 84 -35.19 -6.47 -17.95
N VAL A 85 -35.23 -5.17 -17.71
CA VAL A 85 -34.24 -4.47 -16.87
C VAL A 85 -34.49 -4.71 -15.38
N LEU A 86 -35.74 -4.76 -14.98
CA LEU A 86 -36.14 -5.05 -13.59
C LEU A 86 -35.95 -6.51 -13.20
N GLY A 87 -35.90 -7.43 -14.16
CA GLY A 87 -35.55 -8.82 -13.94
C GLY A 87 -34.06 -9.12 -13.81
N ALA A 88 -33.19 -8.14 -14.02
CA ALA A 88 -31.75 -8.33 -13.90
C ALA A 88 -31.33 -8.60 -12.46
N SER A 89 -30.56 -9.66 -12.25
CA SER A 89 -30.11 -10.09 -10.92
C SER A 89 -28.87 -9.32 -10.44
N SER A 90 -28.21 -8.60 -11.34
CA SER A 90 -27.02 -7.81 -11.04
C SER A 90 -26.95 -6.53 -11.90
N ILE A 91 -26.12 -5.56 -11.47
CA ILE A 91 -25.85 -4.35 -12.27
C ILE A 91 -25.21 -4.71 -13.62
N ASP A 92 -24.42 -5.76 -13.68
CA ASP A 92 -23.80 -6.21 -14.93
C ASP A 92 -24.83 -6.76 -15.91
N ASP A 93 -25.75 -7.60 -15.43
CA ASP A 93 -26.87 -8.12 -16.24
C ASP A 93 -27.77 -6.98 -16.73
N MET A 94 -28.02 -5.99 -15.86
CA MET A 94 -28.79 -4.80 -16.21
C MET A 94 -28.10 -3.98 -17.29
N LEU A 95 -26.78 -3.74 -17.18
CA LEU A 95 -25.99 -2.99 -18.15
C LEU A 95 -25.88 -3.73 -19.49
N GLU A 96 -25.83 -5.05 -19.47
CA GLU A 96 -25.85 -5.90 -20.67
C GLU A 96 -27.22 -5.84 -21.36
N SER A 97 -28.30 -5.96 -20.61
CA SER A 97 -29.67 -5.83 -21.10
C SER A 97 -29.94 -4.46 -21.76
N LEU A 98 -29.47 -3.37 -21.12
CA LEU A 98 -29.56 -2.01 -21.66
C LEU A 98 -28.71 -1.81 -22.94
N HIS A 99 -27.63 -2.57 -23.11
CA HIS A 99 -26.80 -2.51 -24.31
C HIS A 99 -27.51 -3.10 -25.54
N PHE A 100 -28.31 -4.12 -25.37
CA PHE A 100 -29.09 -4.76 -26.46
C PHE A 100 -30.34 -3.98 -26.85
N MET A 101 -30.77 -2.98 -26.06
CA MET A 101 -31.96 -2.21 -26.36
C MET A 101 -31.67 -1.12 -27.39
N THR A 102 -32.09 -1.35 -28.64
CA THR A 102 -31.98 -0.39 -29.76
C THR A 102 -32.85 0.87 -29.59
N LEU A 103 -33.78 0.84 -28.62
CA LEU A 103 -34.72 1.93 -28.31
C LEU A 103 -34.17 2.96 -27.32
N VAL A 104 -33.00 2.72 -26.74
CA VAL A 104 -32.35 3.62 -25.76
C VAL A 104 -31.78 4.84 -26.48
N GLY A 105 -32.23 6.03 -26.13
CA GLY A 105 -31.77 7.29 -26.71
C GLY A 105 -30.25 7.52 -26.50
N LYS A 106 -29.67 8.48 -27.22
CA LYS A 106 -28.23 8.81 -27.13
C LYS A 106 -27.80 9.13 -25.67
N GLU A 107 -28.68 9.80 -24.91
CA GLU A 107 -28.41 10.17 -23.53
C GLU A 107 -28.35 8.95 -22.59
N ASP A 108 -29.28 8.01 -22.75
CA ASP A 108 -29.33 6.81 -21.94
C ASP A 108 -28.08 5.92 -22.18
N ARG A 109 -27.65 5.79 -23.45
CA ARG A 109 -26.38 5.13 -23.80
C ARG A 109 -25.17 5.79 -23.15
N ARG A 110 -25.17 7.13 -23.03
CA ARG A 110 -24.12 7.88 -22.36
C ARG A 110 -24.08 7.59 -20.86
N ILE A 111 -25.24 7.53 -20.19
CA ILE A 111 -25.34 7.18 -18.76
C ILE A 111 -24.81 5.77 -18.51
N VAL A 112 -25.24 4.79 -19.32
CA VAL A 112 -24.75 3.39 -19.21
C VAL A 112 -23.24 3.31 -19.43
N ALA A 113 -22.72 3.98 -20.44
CA ALA A 113 -21.28 4.03 -20.71
C ALA A 113 -20.51 4.66 -19.55
N GLU A 114 -21.07 5.67 -18.89
CA GLU A 114 -20.47 6.33 -17.72
C GLU A 114 -20.40 5.39 -16.51
N VAL A 115 -21.47 4.66 -16.24
CA VAL A 115 -21.49 3.64 -15.16
C VAL A 115 -20.42 2.57 -15.42
N LYS A 116 -20.35 2.02 -16.65
CA LYS A 116 -19.31 1.04 -17.01
C LYS A 116 -17.90 1.58 -16.81
N ARG A 117 -17.61 2.78 -17.32
CA ARG A 117 -16.29 3.42 -17.17
C ARG A 117 -15.92 3.65 -15.71
N SER A 118 -16.87 4.19 -14.94
CA SER A 118 -16.67 4.47 -13.51
C SER A 118 -16.43 3.19 -12.71
N LYS A 119 -17.14 2.11 -13.03
CA LYS A 119 -16.95 0.79 -12.41
C LYS A 119 -15.54 0.26 -12.67
N VAL A 120 -15.11 0.23 -13.93
CA VAL A 120 -13.77 -0.25 -14.32
C VAL A 120 -12.67 0.57 -13.66
N ALA A 121 -12.79 1.91 -13.68
CA ALA A 121 -11.82 2.80 -13.05
C ALA A 121 -11.74 2.58 -11.53
N MET A 122 -12.88 2.42 -10.87
CA MET A 122 -12.95 2.14 -9.44
C MET A 122 -12.31 0.78 -9.10
N GLN A 123 -12.61 -0.27 -9.86
CA GLN A 123 -12.04 -1.60 -9.65
C GLN A 123 -10.51 -1.60 -9.84
N ALA A 124 -10.00 -0.99 -10.90
CA ALA A 124 -8.57 -0.83 -11.14
C ALA A 124 -7.88 -0.10 -9.98
N SER A 125 -8.43 1.05 -9.55
CA SER A 125 -7.89 1.81 -8.43
C SER A 125 -7.95 1.04 -7.10
N ARG A 126 -8.96 0.20 -6.89
CA ARG A 126 -9.03 -0.69 -5.72
C ARG A 126 -7.89 -1.70 -5.68
N LEU A 127 -7.58 -2.32 -6.82
CA LEU A 127 -6.46 -3.27 -6.93
C LEU A 127 -5.11 -2.58 -6.69
N GLU A 128 -4.89 -1.42 -7.31
CA GLU A 128 -3.68 -0.61 -7.09
C GLU A 128 -3.50 -0.23 -5.61
N THR A 129 -4.57 0.28 -4.99
CA THR A 129 -4.55 0.68 -3.57
C THR A 129 -4.22 -0.50 -2.66
N ARG A 130 -4.80 -1.69 -2.96
CA ARG A 130 -4.49 -2.92 -2.22
C ARG A 130 -3.03 -3.32 -2.37
N ALA A 131 -2.49 -3.31 -3.59
CA ALA A 131 -1.09 -3.65 -3.85
C ALA A 131 -0.11 -2.71 -3.11
N ILE A 132 -0.40 -1.40 -3.07
CA ILE A 132 0.43 -0.44 -2.32
C ILE A 132 0.31 -0.68 -0.82
N ARG A 133 -0.89 -0.98 -0.30
CA ARG A 133 -1.10 -1.32 1.11
C ARG A 133 -0.24 -2.50 1.55
N GLU A 134 -0.20 -3.57 0.74
CA GLU A 134 0.63 -4.75 1.03
C GLU A 134 2.12 -4.40 1.07
N LYS A 135 2.59 -3.55 0.13
CA LYS A 135 3.97 -3.03 0.15
C LYS A 135 4.26 -2.24 1.43
N VAL A 136 3.37 -1.35 1.86
CA VAL A 136 3.51 -0.58 3.10
C VAL A 136 3.61 -1.51 4.31
N ILE A 137 2.77 -2.54 4.39
CA ILE A 137 2.80 -3.52 5.49
C ILE A 137 4.12 -4.30 5.48
N GLY A 138 4.56 -4.78 4.31
CA GLY A 138 5.83 -5.49 4.16
C GLY A 138 7.02 -4.62 4.57
N ASP A 139 7.09 -3.39 4.10
CA ASP A 139 8.18 -2.46 4.42
C ASP A 139 8.18 -2.07 5.91
N LYS A 140 7.02 -1.94 6.56
CA LYS A 140 6.93 -1.74 8.02
C LYS A 140 7.54 -2.91 8.80
N ARG A 141 7.24 -4.15 8.40
CA ARG A 141 7.81 -5.35 9.04
C ARG A 141 9.32 -5.42 8.83
N ALA A 142 9.79 -5.17 7.60
CA ALA A 142 11.22 -5.14 7.28
C ALA A 142 11.96 -4.04 8.06
N LEU A 143 11.35 -2.87 8.22
CA LEU A 143 11.91 -1.78 9.02
C LEU A 143 12.04 -2.16 10.50
N ALA A 144 11.01 -2.78 11.08
CA ALA A 144 11.05 -3.24 12.47
C ALA A 144 12.15 -4.29 12.71
N ALA A 145 12.28 -5.27 11.81
CA ALA A 145 13.35 -6.26 11.87
C ALA A 145 14.75 -5.62 11.78
N ARG A 146 14.92 -4.64 10.90
CA ARG A 146 16.20 -3.93 10.75
C ARG A 146 16.51 -3.06 11.97
N ALA A 147 15.51 -2.41 12.56
CA ALA A 147 15.67 -1.65 13.81
C ALA A 147 16.14 -2.55 14.98
N ALA A 148 15.60 -3.76 15.08
CA ALA A 148 16.04 -4.75 16.06
C ALA A 148 17.51 -5.13 15.86
N GLN A 149 17.94 -5.39 14.60
CA GLN A 149 19.34 -5.68 14.28
C GLN A 149 20.29 -4.51 14.62
N VAL A 150 19.87 -3.27 14.40
CA VAL A 150 20.65 -2.08 14.79
C VAL A 150 20.78 -2.02 16.33
N SER A 151 19.70 -2.29 17.06
CA SER A 151 19.72 -2.31 18.52
C SER A 151 20.66 -3.39 19.06
N GLU A 152 20.60 -4.59 18.51
CA GLU A 152 21.49 -5.70 18.87
C GLU A 152 22.96 -5.38 18.59
N ALA A 153 23.27 -4.91 17.39
CA ALA A 153 24.65 -4.51 17.04
C ALA A 153 25.19 -3.39 17.95
N ARG A 154 24.33 -2.46 18.37
CA ARG A 154 24.67 -1.41 19.32
C ARG A 154 25.00 -1.98 20.70
N ASN A 155 24.24 -2.94 21.20
CA ASN A 155 24.48 -3.59 22.47
C ASN A 155 25.78 -4.38 22.45
N VAL A 156 26.06 -5.11 21.37
CA VAL A 156 27.33 -5.83 21.18
C VAL A 156 28.51 -4.86 21.18
N LEU A 157 28.38 -3.72 20.47
CA LEU A 157 29.43 -2.69 20.46
C LEU A 157 29.69 -2.10 21.83
N LEU A 158 28.65 -1.82 22.61
CA LEU A 158 28.79 -1.32 23.98
C LEU A 158 29.48 -2.34 24.89
N GLY A 159 29.12 -3.61 24.79
CA GLY A 159 29.78 -4.72 25.50
C GLY A 159 31.27 -4.79 25.17
N ALA A 160 31.61 -4.86 23.87
CA ALA A 160 33.00 -4.93 23.42
C ALA A 160 33.85 -3.72 23.87
N ARG A 161 33.26 -2.50 23.86
CA ARG A 161 33.94 -1.28 24.37
C ARG A 161 34.18 -1.35 25.87
N ASN A 162 33.24 -1.85 26.66
CA ASN A 162 33.40 -2.01 28.10
C ASN A 162 34.51 -3.05 28.43
N ASP A 163 34.52 -4.16 27.70
CA ASP A 163 35.55 -5.20 27.84
C ASP A 163 36.96 -4.67 27.50
N LEU A 164 37.06 -3.86 26.42
CA LEU A 164 38.28 -3.20 26.02
C LEU A 164 38.75 -2.21 27.10
N ALA A 165 37.85 -1.37 27.61
CA ALA A 165 38.18 -0.43 28.69
C ALA A 165 38.68 -1.14 29.95
N GLY A 166 38.00 -2.24 30.38
CA GLY A 166 38.44 -3.04 31.50
C GLY A 166 39.78 -3.74 31.30
N SER A 167 40.10 -4.14 30.06
CA SER A 167 41.39 -4.74 29.71
C SER A 167 42.52 -3.75 29.71
N LYS A 168 42.31 -2.47 29.33
CA LYS A 168 43.32 -1.40 29.37
C LYS A 168 43.62 -0.89 30.79
N GLN A 169 42.76 -1.14 31.76
CA GLN A 169 42.94 -0.72 33.15
C GLN A 169 43.69 -1.75 33.99
N ARG A 170 43.95 -2.93 33.49
CA ARG A 170 44.68 -4.01 34.17
C ARG A 170 46.11 -4.13 33.70
#